data_31cdb99cc389b91a6df9f87e74e573d2
#
_entry.id   31cdb99cc389b91a6df9f87e74e573d2
#
_cell.length_a   1.000
_cell.length_b   1.000
_cell.length_c   1.000
_cell.angle_alpha   90.00
_cell.angle_beta   90.00
_cell.angle_gamma   90.00
#
_symmetry.space_group_name_H-M   'P 1'
#
loop_
_entity.id
_entity.type
_entity.pdbx_description
1 polymer ?
#
loop_
_entity_poly.entity_id
_entity_poly.type
_entity_poly.pdbx_seq_one_letter_code
_entity_poly.pdbx_strand_id
1 'polypeptide(L)'
;NKLFEQGILKQQEFSVPVVVVGNIAMGGTGKTPHVEYIVEALMEKYNIGVLSRGYKRSTKGFVLASQQSRPEDIGDESYQIYRKFGPEITVAVCEKRVDGINRMLEINPKINLILLDDAFQHRYVKPSVSIVLTEHNRPVFKDSLLPYGRLRESRGALNRADIVIVTKCPPDMKPMQYRIFEENLNLFPFQKLYFSRYNYGHLVPVFPDAVENVPSFDSLDPGTPLLVVTGVANPKPFVRYLRRRKAKVKLKRFGDHHNFSSSDMVEIEKE
;
A
#
# COMPACT_ATOMS: atom_id res chain seq x y z
N ASN A 1 -22.81 6.71 -2.75
CA ASN A 1 -22.85 5.46 -1.97
C ASN A 1 -24.29 5.00 -1.68
N LYS A 2 -25.21 5.90 -1.31
CA LYS A 2 -26.62 5.55 -1.04
C LYS A 2 -27.31 4.78 -2.17
N LEU A 3 -27.04 5.09 -3.43
CA LEU A 3 -27.64 4.39 -4.58
C LEU A 3 -27.28 2.90 -4.65
N PHE A 4 -26.07 2.52 -4.23
CA PHE A 4 -25.70 1.10 -4.11
C PHE A 4 -26.39 0.42 -2.92
N GLU A 5 -26.56 1.14 -1.80
CA GLU A 5 -27.25 0.63 -0.60
C GLU A 5 -28.74 0.42 -0.85
N GLN A 6 -29.33 1.24 -1.71
CA GLN A 6 -30.72 1.15 -2.16
C GLN A 6 -30.92 0.19 -3.33
N GLY A 7 -29.87 -0.48 -3.81
CA GLY A 7 -29.94 -1.43 -4.94
C GLY A 7 -30.20 -0.80 -6.32
N ILE A 8 -30.18 0.55 -6.42
CA ILE A 8 -30.36 1.27 -7.69
C ILE A 8 -29.16 1.04 -8.62
N LEU A 9 -27.94 1.09 -8.08
CA LEU A 9 -26.73 0.75 -8.80
C LEU A 9 -26.31 -0.68 -8.47
N LYS A 10 -26.09 -1.49 -9.51
CA LYS A 10 -25.67 -2.88 -9.38
C LYS A 10 -24.14 -2.99 -9.27
N GLN A 11 -23.71 -3.95 -8.48
CA GLN A 11 -22.31 -4.35 -8.40
C GLN A 11 -22.11 -5.58 -9.31
N GLN A 12 -20.99 -5.62 -10.00
CA GLN A 12 -20.61 -6.78 -10.80
C GLN A 12 -19.86 -7.79 -9.94
N GLU A 13 -20.30 -9.04 -9.98
CA GLU A 13 -19.60 -10.21 -9.46
C GLU A 13 -18.70 -10.81 -10.53
N PHE A 14 -17.65 -11.49 -10.12
CA PHE A 14 -16.71 -12.17 -11.03
C PHE A 14 -16.61 -13.65 -10.64
N SER A 15 -16.25 -14.48 -11.62
CA SER A 15 -16.05 -15.93 -11.40
C SER A 15 -14.82 -16.25 -10.55
N VAL A 16 -13.90 -15.31 -10.43
CA VAL A 16 -12.71 -15.39 -9.57
C VAL A 16 -12.89 -14.52 -8.33
N PRO A 17 -12.37 -14.92 -7.17
CA PRO A 17 -12.41 -14.09 -5.98
C PRO A 17 -11.70 -12.77 -6.19
N VAL A 18 -12.33 -11.70 -5.72
CA VAL A 18 -11.81 -10.34 -5.77
C VAL A 18 -11.59 -9.85 -4.36
N VAL A 19 -10.35 -9.53 -4.02
CA VAL A 19 -9.96 -8.95 -2.73
C VAL A 19 -9.67 -7.46 -2.94
N VAL A 20 -10.32 -6.62 -2.16
CA VAL A 20 -10.11 -5.17 -2.17
C VAL A 20 -9.26 -4.76 -0.97
N VAL A 21 -8.18 -4.06 -1.22
CA VAL A 21 -7.40 -3.37 -0.19
C VAL A 21 -7.60 -1.86 -0.36
N GLY A 22 -7.99 -1.20 0.71
CA GLY A 22 -8.23 0.24 0.65
C GLY A 22 -8.29 0.91 2.01
N ASN A 23 -8.72 2.15 2.01
CA ASN A 23 -8.91 2.93 3.22
C ASN A 23 -10.06 3.92 3.05
N ILE A 24 -10.53 4.52 4.14
CA ILE A 24 -11.55 5.59 4.12
C ILE A 24 -10.96 6.96 4.44
N ALA A 25 -9.66 7.06 4.71
CA ALA A 25 -8.97 8.31 5.00
C ALA A 25 -7.96 8.66 3.90
N MET A 26 -7.74 9.94 3.65
CA MET A 26 -6.65 10.39 2.79
C MET A 26 -5.29 10.17 3.44
N GLY A 27 -4.28 9.87 2.62
CA GLY A 27 -2.88 9.72 3.02
C GLY A 27 -2.39 8.28 2.95
N GLY A 28 -1.12 8.13 3.28
CA GLY A 28 -0.40 6.86 3.18
C GLY A 28 -0.70 5.89 4.31
N THR A 29 -1.83 5.22 4.30
CA THR A 29 -2.21 4.22 5.32
C THR A 29 -1.41 2.91 5.22
N GLY A 30 -0.54 2.78 4.21
CA GLY A 30 0.26 1.57 3.98
C GLY A 30 -0.43 0.55 3.05
N LYS A 31 -1.28 0.99 2.11
CA LYS A 31 -1.96 0.09 1.17
C LYS A 31 -0.97 -0.77 0.38
N THR A 32 -0.06 -0.14 -0.33
CA THR A 32 0.93 -0.84 -1.18
C THR A 32 1.72 -1.91 -0.42
N PRO A 33 2.30 -1.65 0.76
CA PRO A 33 2.95 -2.70 1.55
C PRO A 33 2.03 -3.86 1.95
N HIS A 34 0.73 -3.61 2.17
CA HIS A 34 -0.22 -4.68 2.48
C HIS A 34 -0.61 -5.48 1.24
N VAL A 35 -0.75 -4.82 0.08
CA VAL A 35 -0.93 -5.53 -1.20
C VAL A 35 0.28 -6.41 -1.49
N GLU A 36 1.50 -5.90 -1.34
CA GLU A 36 2.72 -6.68 -1.49
C GLU A 36 2.77 -7.88 -0.55
N TYR A 37 2.44 -7.68 0.73
CA TYR A 37 2.39 -8.76 1.71
C TYR A 37 1.37 -9.85 1.35
N ILE A 38 0.19 -9.47 0.84
CA ILE A 38 -0.84 -10.41 0.40
C ILE A 38 -0.37 -11.17 -0.84
N VAL A 39 0.25 -10.48 -1.79
CA VAL A 39 0.84 -11.12 -2.98
C VAL A 39 1.88 -12.16 -2.55
N GLU A 40 2.85 -11.78 -1.74
CA GLU A 40 3.92 -12.66 -1.26
C GLU A 40 3.38 -13.89 -0.51
N ALA A 41 2.34 -13.70 0.31
CA ALA A 41 1.72 -14.80 1.07
C ALA A 41 0.89 -15.77 0.21
N LEU A 42 0.40 -15.34 -0.96
CA LEU A 42 -0.56 -16.10 -1.76
C LEU A 42 -0.05 -16.53 -3.15
N MET A 43 1.03 -15.94 -3.67
CA MET A 43 1.50 -16.17 -5.04
C MET A 43 1.94 -17.61 -5.32
N GLU A 44 2.34 -18.36 -4.30
CA GLU A 44 2.65 -19.80 -4.47
C GLU A 44 1.40 -20.66 -4.72
N LYS A 45 0.22 -20.20 -4.30
CA LYS A 45 -1.05 -20.95 -4.37
C LYS A 45 -2.01 -20.41 -5.42
N TYR A 46 -1.86 -19.16 -5.79
CA TYR A 46 -2.79 -18.46 -6.69
C TYR A 46 -2.05 -17.75 -7.82
N ASN A 47 -2.64 -17.79 -9.00
CA ASN A 47 -2.25 -16.93 -10.11
C ASN A 47 -2.91 -15.55 -9.91
N ILE A 48 -2.15 -14.62 -9.38
CA ILE A 48 -2.67 -13.34 -8.91
C ILE A 48 -2.67 -12.29 -10.01
N GLY A 49 -3.80 -11.59 -10.15
CA GLY A 49 -3.89 -10.35 -10.88
C GLY A 49 -3.99 -9.16 -9.93
N VAL A 50 -3.09 -8.20 -10.02
CA VAL A 50 -3.15 -6.95 -9.25
C VAL A 50 -3.62 -5.82 -10.15
N LEU A 51 -4.71 -5.15 -9.76
CA LEU A 51 -5.27 -4.03 -10.52
C LEU A 51 -5.39 -2.79 -9.65
N SER A 52 -4.74 -1.72 -10.07
CA SER A 52 -4.83 -0.41 -9.44
C SER A 52 -5.41 0.66 -10.37
N ARG A 53 -5.51 1.89 -9.90
CA ARG A 53 -5.92 3.03 -10.73
C ARG A 53 -4.78 3.55 -11.61
N GLY A 54 -3.54 3.38 -11.15
CA GLY A 54 -2.40 4.07 -11.72
C GLY A 54 -2.39 5.55 -11.35
N TYR A 55 -2.18 5.86 -10.08
CA TYR A 55 -2.17 7.24 -9.61
C TYR A 55 -1.03 8.03 -10.25
N LYS A 56 -1.32 9.26 -10.71
CA LYS A 56 -0.38 10.18 -11.40
C LYS A 56 0.24 9.64 -12.70
N ARG A 57 -0.27 8.55 -13.30
CA ARG A 57 0.19 8.09 -14.60
C ARG A 57 -0.21 9.04 -15.73
N SER A 58 0.54 9.05 -16.82
CA SER A 58 0.25 9.83 -18.03
C SER A 58 -0.76 9.13 -18.96
N THR A 59 -0.83 7.80 -18.89
CA THR A 59 -1.69 6.97 -19.74
C THR A 59 -3.14 6.95 -19.24
N LYS A 60 -4.07 6.50 -20.07
CA LYS A 60 -5.50 6.33 -19.74
C LYS A 60 -5.99 4.94 -20.16
N GLY A 61 -7.10 4.51 -19.53
CA GLY A 61 -7.71 3.22 -19.82
C GLY A 61 -6.93 2.05 -19.24
N PHE A 62 -7.07 0.89 -19.85
CA PHE A 62 -6.38 -0.32 -19.41
C PHE A 62 -4.94 -0.35 -19.94
N VAL A 63 -3.97 -0.53 -19.04
CA VAL A 63 -2.57 -0.76 -19.38
C VAL A 63 -2.06 -1.96 -18.59
N LEU A 64 -1.55 -2.96 -19.31
CA LEU A 64 -0.87 -4.12 -18.73
C LEU A 64 0.60 -3.75 -18.48
N ALA A 65 1.09 -4.03 -17.28
CA ALA A 65 2.50 -3.83 -16.95
C ALA A 65 3.40 -4.82 -17.73
N SER A 66 4.54 -4.34 -18.16
CA SER A 66 5.55 -5.10 -18.92
C SER A 66 6.96 -4.66 -18.49
N GLN A 67 7.99 -5.36 -18.98
CA GLN A 67 9.38 -4.98 -18.73
C GLN A 67 9.75 -3.57 -19.24
N GLN A 68 9.03 -3.08 -20.24
CA GLN A 68 9.22 -1.75 -20.82
C GLN A 68 8.42 -0.66 -20.09
N SER A 69 7.50 -1.04 -19.19
CA SER A 69 6.69 -0.08 -18.46
C SER A 69 7.55 0.79 -17.53
N ARG A 70 7.18 2.05 -17.45
CA ARG A 70 7.79 3.06 -16.58
C ARG A 70 6.77 3.53 -15.53
N PRO A 71 7.22 4.20 -14.44
CA PRO A 71 6.33 4.80 -13.46
C PRO A 71 5.29 5.74 -14.08
N GLU A 72 5.68 6.50 -15.14
CA GLU A 72 4.78 7.40 -15.86
C GLU A 72 3.67 6.68 -16.60
N ASP A 73 3.86 5.40 -16.96
CA ASP A 73 2.88 4.61 -17.72
C ASP A 73 1.82 3.98 -16.83
N ILE A 74 2.22 3.49 -15.64
CA ILE A 74 1.37 2.67 -14.77
C ILE A 74 1.25 3.20 -13.33
N GLY A 75 1.96 4.29 -12.99
CA GLY A 75 2.02 4.86 -11.64
C GLY A 75 3.04 4.16 -10.74
N ASP A 76 3.55 4.89 -9.76
CA ASP A 76 4.67 4.47 -8.90
C ASP A 76 4.38 3.18 -8.14
N GLU A 77 3.19 3.06 -7.52
CA GLU A 77 2.83 1.90 -6.71
C GLU A 77 2.71 0.64 -7.57
N SER A 78 2.07 0.74 -8.74
CA SER A 78 1.92 -0.41 -9.65
C SER A 78 3.26 -0.81 -10.25
N TYR A 79 4.13 0.16 -10.56
CA TYR A 79 5.48 -0.09 -11.03
C TYR A 79 6.33 -0.80 -9.95
N GLN A 80 6.24 -0.37 -8.69
CA GLN A 80 6.92 -1.02 -7.56
C GLN A 80 6.47 -2.48 -7.42
N ILE A 81 5.17 -2.75 -7.44
CA ILE A 81 4.63 -4.12 -7.36
C ILE A 81 5.13 -4.97 -8.54
N TYR A 82 5.10 -4.42 -9.76
CA TYR A 82 5.57 -5.13 -10.95
C TYR A 82 7.09 -5.42 -10.87
N ARG A 83 7.90 -4.46 -10.43
CA ARG A 83 9.35 -4.66 -10.27
C ARG A 83 9.71 -5.72 -9.23
N LYS A 84 8.87 -5.88 -8.21
CA LYS A 84 9.10 -6.85 -7.13
C LYS A 84 8.60 -8.25 -7.48
N PHE A 85 7.48 -8.38 -8.17
CA PHE A 85 6.77 -9.64 -8.33
C PHE A 85 6.47 -10.04 -9.79
N GLY A 86 6.56 -9.16 -10.74
CA GLY A 86 6.43 -9.55 -12.16
C GLY A 86 7.71 -10.27 -12.61
N PRO A 87 7.70 -11.41 -13.23
CA PRO A 87 6.68 -12.02 -14.10
C PRO A 87 5.75 -13.03 -13.41
N GLU A 88 5.83 -13.22 -12.09
CA GLU A 88 5.08 -14.26 -11.37
C GLU A 88 3.60 -13.90 -11.19
N ILE A 89 3.27 -12.61 -11.29
CA ILE A 89 1.90 -12.10 -11.21
C ILE A 89 1.55 -11.23 -12.41
N THR A 90 0.25 -11.03 -12.64
CA THR A 90 -0.22 -10.09 -13.66
C THR A 90 -0.54 -8.75 -13.01
N VAL A 91 0.13 -7.67 -13.42
CA VAL A 91 -0.13 -6.32 -12.91
C VAL A 91 -0.72 -5.46 -14.02
N ALA A 92 -1.81 -4.77 -13.72
CA ALA A 92 -2.44 -3.85 -14.67
C ALA A 92 -3.00 -2.61 -13.94
N VAL A 93 -3.28 -1.57 -14.72
CA VAL A 93 -3.93 -0.36 -14.25
C VAL A 93 -5.13 -0.02 -15.11
N CYS A 94 -6.21 0.45 -14.49
CA CYS A 94 -7.41 0.89 -15.18
C CYS A 94 -8.27 1.73 -14.23
N GLU A 95 -8.81 2.86 -14.67
CA GLU A 95 -9.70 3.70 -13.86
C GLU A 95 -11.03 2.98 -13.56
N LYS A 96 -11.56 2.26 -14.56
CA LYS A 96 -12.77 1.44 -14.44
C LYS A 96 -12.37 0.02 -14.05
N ARG A 97 -12.49 -0.31 -12.76
CA ARG A 97 -12.03 -1.61 -12.23
C ARG A 97 -12.73 -2.80 -12.87
N VAL A 98 -14.02 -2.65 -13.19
CA VAL A 98 -14.80 -3.70 -13.87
C VAL A 98 -14.19 -4.04 -15.23
N ASP A 99 -13.94 -3.02 -16.06
CA ASP A 99 -13.33 -3.19 -17.38
C ASP A 99 -11.90 -3.76 -17.26
N GLY A 100 -11.16 -3.27 -16.23
CA GLY A 100 -9.81 -3.75 -15.94
C GLY A 100 -9.76 -5.23 -15.58
N ILE A 101 -10.67 -5.72 -14.74
CA ILE A 101 -10.76 -7.14 -14.36
C ILE A 101 -11.10 -7.98 -15.59
N ASN A 102 -12.11 -7.59 -16.37
CA ASN A 102 -12.51 -8.33 -17.58
C ASN A 102 -11.33 -8.47 -18.55
N ARG A 103 -10.62 -7.38 -18.84
CA ARG A 103 -9.45 -7.39 -19.73
C ARG A 103 -8.31 -8.25 -19.20
N MET A 104 -8.05 -8.22 -17.89
CA MET A 104 -7.02 -9.08 -17.28
C MET A 104 -7.36 -10.56 -17.45
N LEU A 105 -8.62 -10.96 -17.21
CA LEU A 105 -9.08 -12.34 -17.35
C LEU A 105 -9.11 -12.80 -18.82
N GLU A 106 -9.38 -11.89 -19.77
CA GLU A 106 -9.25 -12.17 -21.21
C GLU A 106 -7.80 -12.44 -21.63
N ILE A 107 -6.86 -11.60 -21.16
CA ILE A 107 -5.43 -11.69 -21.49
C ILE A 107 -4.77 -12.90 -20.80
N ASN A 108 -5.09 -13.13 -19.54
CA ASN A 108 -4.55 -14.24 -18.76
C ASN A 108 -5.67 -15.02 -18.05
N PRO A 109 -6.30 -15.99 -18.73
CA PRO A 109 -7.37 -16.81 -18.15
C PRO A 109 -6.94 -17.70 -16.97
N LYS A 110 -5.63 -17.81 -16.69
CA LYS A 110 -5.11 -18.56 -15.55
C LYS A 110 -5.26 -17.81 -14.23
N ILE A 111 -5.54 -16.50 -14.27
CA ILE A 111 -5.77 -15.71 -13.06
C ILE A 111 -6.94 -16.31 -12.30
N ASN A 112 -6.71 -16.64 -11.02
CA ASN A 112 -7.71 -17.21 -10.14
C ASN A 112 -7.88 -16.41 -8.82
N LEU A 113 -7.20 -15.25 -8.71
CA LEU A 113 -7.36 -14.29 -7.63
C LEU A 113 -7.07 -12.88 -8.16
N ILE A 114 -7.97 -11.93 -7.91
CA ILE A 114 -7.76 -10.51 -8.21
C ILE A 114 -7.56 -9.73 -6.92
N LEU A 115 -6.50 -8.94 -6.85
CA LEU A 115 -6.27 -7.94 -5.81
C LEU A 115 -6.50 -6.54 -6.39
N LEU A 116 -7.40 -5.78 -5.78
CA LEU A 116 -7.65 -4.38 -6.14
C LEU A 116 -6.97 -3.46 -5.13
N ASP A 117 -6.00 -2.69 -5.59
CA ASP A 117 -5.35 -1.67 -4.77
C ASP A 117 -6.12 -0.33 -4.84
N ASP A 118 -6.29 0.30 -3.67
CA ASP A 118 -7.02 1.56 -3.43
C ASP A 118 -8.40 1.58 -4.10
N ALA A 119 -9.18 0.52 -3.90
CA ALA A 119 -10.46 0.37 -4.58
C ALA A 119 -11.69 0.30 -3.65
N PHE A 120 -11.56 0.60 -2.35
CA PHE A 120 -12.68 0.50 -1.40
C PHE A 120 -13.85 1.43 -1.74
N GLN A 121 -13.57 2.58 -2.38
CA GLN A 121 -14.59 3.50 -2.89
C GLN A 121 -15.19 3.05 -4.23
N HIS A 122 -14.58 2.08 -4.92
CA HIS A 122 -15.01 1.66 -6.25
C HIS A 122 -16.10 0.57 -6.18
N ARG A 123 -17.33 0.98 -5.85
CA ARG A 123 -18.44 0.10 -5.51
C ARG A 123 -19.09 -0.65 -6.67
N TYR A 124 -18.66 -0.45 -7.91
CA TYR A 124 -19.15 -1.23 -9.07
C TYR A 124 -18.67 -2.67 -9.09
N VAL A 125 -17.58 -2.98 -8.38
CA VAL A 125 -17.12 -4.35 -8.17
C VAL A 125 -17.66 -4.86 -6.85
N LYS A 126 -18.25 -6.06 -6.83
CA LYS A 126 -18.59 -6.75 -5.59
C LYS A 126 -17.38 -7.58 -5.15
N PRO A 127 -16.70 -7.21 -4.08
CA PRO A 127 -15.54 -7.96 -3.61
C PRO A 127 -16.00 -9.25 -2.88
N SER A 128 -15.15 -10.26 -2.93
CA SER A 128 -15.26 -11.45 -2.08
C SER A 128 -14.74 -11.16 -0.67
N VAL A 129 -13.71 -10.31 -0.57
CA VAL A 129 -13.15 -9.85 0.72
C VAL A 129 -12.75 -8.38 0.59
N SER A 130 -13.17 -7.58 1.57
CA SER A 130 -12.81 -6.16 1.69
C SER A 130 -11.91 -5.92 2.89
N ILE A 131 -10.70 -5.46 2.66
CA ILE A 131 -9.70 -5.11 3.67
C ILE A 131 -9.59 -3.59 3.77
N VAL A 132 -9.86 -3.03 4.94
CA VAL A 132 -9.75 -1.58 5.18
C VAL A 132 -8.65 -1.28 6.17
N LEU A 133 -7.79 -0.35 5.79
CA LEU A 133 -6.64 0.08 6.59
C LEU A 133 -6.94 1.38 7.35
N THR A 134 -6.54 1.43 8.61
CA THR A 134 -6.54 2.63 9.45
C THR A 134 -5.21 2.78 10.18
N GLU A 135 -4.68 3.99 10.31
CA GLU A 135 -3.40 4.19 10.97
C GLU A 135 -3.54 4.23 12.50
N HIS A 136 -2.61 3.62 13.21
CA HIS A 136 -2.53 3.68 14.68
C HIS A 136 -2.49 5.12 15.21
N ASN A 137 -1.65 5.97 14.62
CA ASN A 137 -1.47 7.35 15.09
C ASN A 137 -2.60 8.30 14.67
N ARG A 138 -3.42 7.90 13.69
CA ARG A 138 -4.55 8.67 13.16
C ARG A 138 -5.71 7.75 12.83
N PRO A 139 -6.30 7.11 13.85
CA PRO A 139 -7.39 6.18 13.63
C PRO A 139 -8.63 6.91 13.12
N VAL A 140 -9.39 6.22 12.28
CA VAL A 140 -10.61 6.76 11.67
C VAL A 140 -11.64 7.26 12.68
N PHE A 141 -11.64 6.74 13.92
CA PHE A 141 -12.54 7.18 14.96
C PHE A 141 -12.13 8.52 15.63
N LYS A 142 -10.93 9.03 15.34
CA LYS A 142 -10.44 10.34 15.77
C LYS A 142 -10.39 11.37 14.65
N ASP A 143 -10.91 11.02 13.47
CA ASP A 143 -10.84 11.88 12.29
C ASP A 143 -12.24 12.27 11.81
N SER A 144 -12.33 13.30 10.99
CA SER A 144 -13.56 13.88 10.46
C SER A 144 -13.56 13.80 8.92
N LEU A 145 -14.75 13.97 8.35
CA LEU A 145 -14.91 14.06 6.90
C LEU A 145 -14.21 15.31 6.34
N LEU A 146 -13.73 15.20 5.09
CA LEU A 146 -13.32 16.37 4.31
C LEU A 146 -14.42 17.43 4.25
N PRO A 147 -14.07 18.71 4.33
CA PRO A 147 -12.72 19.30 4.43
C PRO A 147 -12.18 19.47 5.85
N TYR A 148 -12.96 19.17 6.89
CA TYR A 148 -12.56 19.35 8.30
C TYR A 148 -11.55 18.33 8.79
N GLY A 149 -11.53 17.15 8.19
CA GLY A 149 -10.59 16.06 8.48
C GLY A 149 -10.10 15.43 7.19
N ARG A 150 -9.74 14.14 7.27
CA ARG A 150 -9.17 13.39 6.15
C ARG A 150 -10.05 12.26 5.63
N LEU A 151 -11.20 12.03 6.26
CA LEU A 151 -12.07 10.95 5.83
C LEU A 151 -12.72 11.27 4.48
N ARG A 152 -12.54 10.36 3.52
CA ARG A 152 -13.21 10.37 2.20
C ARG A 152 -14.65 9.88 2.29
N GLU A 153 -14.93 9.06 3.30
CA GLU A 153 -16.26 8.50 3.61
C GLU A 153 -16.49 8.53 5.13
N SER A 154 -17.76 8.50 5.54
CA SER A 154 -18.10 8.39 6.95
C SER A 154 -17.58 7.09 7.59
N ARG A 155 -17.46 7.07 8.91
CA ARG A 155 -17.03 5.88 9.65
C ARG A 155 -17.91 4.66 9.38
N GLY A 156 -19.21 4.88 9.12
CA GLY A 156 -20.14 3.82 8.74
C GLY A 156 -19.75 3.05 7.47
N ALA A 157 -18.84 3.60 6.65
CA ALA A 157 -18.27 2.86 5.52
C ALA A 157 -17.49 1.62 5.97
N LEU A 158 -16.97 1.57 7.21
CA LEU A 158 -16.31 0.39 7.78
C LEU A 158 -17.24 -0.83 7.84
N ASN A 159 -18.55 -0.63 7.89
CA ASN A 159 -19.53 -1.72 7.89
C ASN A 159 -19.45 -2.62 6.64
N ARG A 160 -18.82 -2.15 5.58
CA ARG A 160 -18.60 -2.91 4.34
C ARG A 160 -17.29 -3.71 4.33
N ALA A 161 -16.45 -3.53 5.35
CA ALA A 161 -15.19 -4.25 5.45
C ALA A 161 -15.40 -5.60 6.11
N ASP A 162 -14.74 -6.64 5.58
CA ASP A 162 -14.64 -7.93 6.24
C ASP A 162 -13.48 -7.95 7.23
N ILE A 163 -12.42 -7.23 6.88
CA ILE A 163 -11.19 -7.12 7.66
C ILE A 163 -10.82 -5.64 7.84
N VAL A 164 -10.54 -5.26 9.07
CA VAL A 164 -9.96 -3.96 9.41
C VAL A 164 -8.56 -4.18 9.96
N ILE A 165 -7.57 -3.47 9.42
CA ILE A 165 -6.18 -3.55 9.89
C ILE A 165 -5.75 -2.20 10.42
N VAL A 166 -5.37 -2.15 11.69
CA VAL A 166 -4.68 -1.01 12.28
C VAL A 166 -3.21 -1.08 11.90
N THR A 167 -2.76 -0.13 11.10
CA THR A 167 -1.42 -0.14 10.50
C THR A 167 -0.44 0.75 11.26
N LYS A 168 0.85 0.55 11.02
CA LYS A 168 1.94 1.35 11.60
C LYS A 168 1.94 1.35 13.13
N CYS A 169 1.53 0.23 13.72
CA CYS A 169 1.55 0.06 15.16
C CYS A 169 2.97 0.14 15.71
N PRO A 170 3.17 0.73 16.90
CA PRO A 170 4.47 0.67 17.56
C PRO A 170 4.79 -0.78 17.99
N PRO A 171 6.08 -1.14 18.07
CA PRO A 171 6.48 -2.51 18.44
C PRO A 171 6.15 -2.86 19.90
N ASP A 172 6.01 -1.85 20.74
CA ASP A 172 5.77 -1.90 22.18
C ASP A 172 4.32 -1.56 22.57
N MET A 173 3.36 -1.88 21.67
CA MET A 173 1.94 -1.64 21.89
C MET A 173 1.43 -2.43 23.11
N LYS A 174 0.80 -1.74 24.06
CA LYS A 174 0.30 -2.33 25.30
C LYS A 174 -1.11 -2.92 25.12
N PRO A 175 -1.51 -3.94 25.92
CA PRO A 175 -2.85 -4.54 25.85
C PRO A 175 -4.00 -3.52 25.88
N MET A 176 -3.89 -2.49 26.71
CA MET A 176 -4.90 -1.43 26.79
C MET A 176 -5.11 -0.69 25.46
N GLN A 177 -4.04 -0.53 24.65
CA GLN A 177 -4.16 0.15 23.37
C GLN A 177 -4.92 -0.69 22.33
N TYR A 178 -4.76 -2.02 22.34
CA TYR A 178 -5.57 -2.92 21.51
C TYR A 178 -7.05 -2.78 21.85
N ARG A 179 -7.38 -2.82 23.14
CA ARG A 179 -8.74 -2.67 23.64
C ARG A 179 -9.38 -1.32 23.25
N ILE A 180 -8.62 -0.22 23.33
CA ILE A 180 -9.09 1.10 22.87
C ILE A 180 -9.49 1.05 21.37
N PHE A 181 -8.74 0.35 20.53
CA PHE A 181 -9.10 0.20 19.12
C PHE A 181 -10.34 -0.65 18.93
N GLU A 182 -10.45 -1.78 19.62
CA GLU A 182 -11.62 -2.66 19.56
C GLU A 182 -12.92 -1.90 19.96
N GLU A 183 -12.89 -1.21 21.08
CA GLU A 183 -14.04 -0.45 21.59
C GLU A 183 -14.43 0.71 20.66
N ASN A 184 -13.46 1.48 20.15
CA ASN A 184 -13.75 2.67 19.34
C ASN A 184 -14.03 2.41 17.88
N LEU A 185 -13.51 1.33 17.31
CA LEU A 185 -13.88 0.91 15.95
C LEU A 185 -15.28 0.33 15.91
N ASN A 186 -15.75 -0.29 17.00
CA ASN A 186 -17.09 -0.86 17.17
C ASN A 186 -17.51 -1.69 15.96
N LEU A 187 -16.68 -2.70 15.63
CA LEU A 187 -16.88 -3.57 14.49
C LEU A 187 -17.97 -4.60 14.75
N PHE A 188 -18.62 -5.04 13.69
CA PHE A 188 -19.58 -6.15 13.78
C PHE A 188 -18.89 -7.48 14.09
N PRO A 189 -19.58 -8.46 14.69
CA PRO A 189 -18.99 -9.76 15.08
C PRO A 189 -18.37 -10.56 13.92
N PHE A 190 -18.83 -10.35 12.67
CA PHE A 190 -18.28 -11.03 11.50
C PHE A 190 -16.98 -10.38 11.01
N GLN A 191 -16.70 -9.13 11.37
CA GLN A 191 -15.51 -8.41 10.94
C GLN A 191 -14.30 -8.83 11.78
N LYS A 192 -13.15 -8.94 11.13
CA LYS A 192 -11.87 -9.27 11.80
C LYS A 192 -11.02 -8.02 11.97
N LEU A 193 -10.44 -7.87 13.16
CA LEU A 193 -9.51 -6.78 13.47
C LEU A 193 -8.09 -7.34 13.59
N TYR A 194 -7.16 -6.74 12.84
CA TYR A 194 -5.75 -7.06 12.90
C TYR A 194 -4.92 -5.81 13.15
N PHE A 195 -3.69 -6.02 13.62
CA PHE A 195 -2.71 -4.96 13.88
C PHE A 195 -1.43 -5.28 13.13
N SER A 196 -0.92 -4.33 12.38
CA SER A 196 0.32 -4.48 11.61
C SER A 196 1.34 -3.41 11.97
N ARG A 197 2.61 -3.77 11.87
CA ARG A 197 3.74 -2.86 12.09
C ARG A 197 4.73 -2.98 10.93
N TYR A 198 5.54 -1.95 10.74
CA TYR A 198 6.69 -2.06 9.86
C TYR A 198 7.73 -3.02 10.46
N ASN A 199 8.18 -3.94 9.63
CA ASN A 199 9.38 -4.72 9.87
C ASN A 199 10.37 -4.34 8.76
N TYR A 200 11.49 -3.73 9.14
CA TYR A 200 12.52 -3.36 8.18
C TYR A 200 13.39 -4.58 7.92
N GLY A 201 13.42 -5.00 6.68
CA GLY A 201 14.20 -6.15 6.21
C GLY A 201 15.69 -5.84 6.02
N HIS A 202 16.35 -6.64 5.21
CA HIS A 202 17.75 -6.44 4.84
C HIS A 202 17.91 -5.22 3.93
N LEU A 203 19.10 -4.64 3.94
CA LEU A 203 19.49 -3.65 2.95
C LEU A 203 19.65 -4.33 1.60
N VAL A 204 19.13 -3.70 0.56
CA VAL A 204 19.27 -4.17 -0.81
C VAL A 204 19.99 -3.08 -1.59
N PRO A 205 21.11 -3.39 -2.28
CA PRO A 205 21.84 -2.38 -3.04
C PRO A 205 21.00 -1.91 -4.23
N VAL A 206 20.97 -0.61 -4.45
CA VAL A 206 20.32 -0.01 -5.63
C VAL A 206 21.10 -0.38 -6.92
N PHE A 207 22.41 -0.46 -6.79
CA PHE A 207 23.34 -0.86 -7.85
C PHE A 207 24.10 -2.12 -7.41
N PRO A 208 23.58 -3.33 -7.68
CA PRO A 208 24.19 -4.58 -7.20
C PRO A 208 25.64 -4.75 -7.65
N ASP A 209 25.93 -4.36 -8.89
CA ASP A 209 27.27 -4.51 -9.49
C ASP A 209 28.32 -3.56 -8.90
N ALA A 210 27.90 -2.54 -8.15
CA ALA A 210 28.79 -1.55 -7.53
C ALA A 210 29.15 -1.88 -6.08
N VAL A 211 28.59 -2.95 -5.49
CA VAL A 211 28.72 -3.25 -4.06
C VAL A 211 29.05 -4.74 -3.86
N GLU A 212 30.22 -5.03 -3.37
CA GLU A 212 30.63 -6.42 -3.06
C GLU A 212 29.95 -6.98 -1.80
N ASN A 213 29.76 -6.14 -0.78
CA ASN A 213 29.15 -6.53 0.49
C ASN A 213 28.13 -5.51 0.98
N VAL A 214 26.91 -5.93 1.19
CA VAL A 214 25.84 -5.10 1.78
C VAL A 214 25.80 -5.34 3.29
N PRO A 215 26.09 -4.34 4.13
CA PRO A 215 26.00 -4.52 5.58
C PRO A 215 24.55 -4.75 6.00
N SER A 216 24.33 -5.60 6.97
CA SER A 216 23.00 -5.70 7.60
C SER A 216 22.80 -4.55 8.58
N PHE A 217 21.53 -4.22 8.88
CA PHE A 217 21.26 -3.22 9.93
C PHE A 217 21.78 -3.66 11.30
N ASP A 218 21.91 -4.96 11.55
CA ASP A 218 22.37 -5.50 12.82
C ASP A 218 23.90 -5.52 12.93
N SER A 219 24.62 -5.46 11.79
CA SER A 219 26.09 -5.36 11.72
C SER A 219 26.61 -3.93 11.70
N LEU A 220 25.74 -2.92 11.75
CA LEU A 220 26.17 -1.52 11.82
C LEU A 220 26.71 -1.19 13.22
N ASP A 221 27.95 -0.74 13.28
CA ASP A 221 28.58 -0.30 14.53
C ASP A 221 27.85 0.91 15.13
N PRO A 222 27.80 1.00 16.47
CA PRO A 222 27.30 2.19 17.14
C PRO A 222 28.04 3.45 16.70
N GLY A 223 27.31 4.45 16.24
CA GLY A 223 27.89 5.71 15.74
C GLY A 223 28.22 5.72 14.24
N THR A 224 27.95 4.62 13.50
CA THR A 224 28.07 4.61 12.04
C THR A 224 27.30 5.79 11.43
N PRO A 225 27.96 6.65 10.63
CA PRO A 225 27.28 7.74 9.95
C PRO A 225 26.42 7.19 8.82
N LEU A 226 25.17 7.58 8.80
CA LEU A 226 24.20 7.18 7.75
C LEU A 226 23.56 8.43 7.15
N LEU A 227 23.72 8.62 5.85
CA LEU A 227 22.90 9.55 5.10
C LEU A 227 21.63 8.83 4.66
N VAL A 228 20.49 9.31 5.15
CA VAL A 228 19.17 8.78 4.82
C VAL A 228 18.50 9.73 3.84
N VAL A 229 18.34 9.30 2.60
CA VAL A 229 17.66 10.06 1.55
C VAL A 229 16.23 9.51 1.43
N THR A 230 15.23 10.38 1.48
CA THR A 230 13.82 9.96 1.40
C THR A 230 12.98 10.91 0.58
N GLY A 231 12.10 10.34 -0.28
CA GLY A 231 11.01 11.02 -0.98
C GLY A 231 9.62 10.53 -0.51
N VAL A 232 9.46 10.21 0.78
CA VAL A 232 8.21 9.71 1.35
C VAL A 232 7.54 10.75 2.25
N ALA A 233 6.22 10.70 2.34
CA ALA A 233 5.42 11.64 3.14
C ALA A 233 5.85 11.71 4.61
N ASN A 234 6.23 10.58 5.22
CA ASN A 234 6.64 10.53 6.63
C ASN A 234 7.83 9.59 6.88
N PRO A 235 9.07 10.11 6.85
CA PRO A 235 10.28 9.33 7.11
C PRO A 235 10.55 9.05 8.61
N LYS A 236 9.83 9.70 9.53
CA LYS A 236 10.10 9.62 10.97
C LYS A 236 10.17 8.21 11.55
N PRO A 237 9.29 7.25 11.18
CA PRO A 237 9.38 5.88 11.69
C PRO A 237 10.69 5.18 11.33
N PHE A 238 11.15 5.33 10.09
CA PHE A 238 12.40 4.76 9.60
C PHE A 238 13.62 5.40 10.28
N VAL A 239 13.67 6.72 10.35
CA VAL A 239 14.75 7.44 11.06
C VAL A 239 14.82 7.02 12.54
N ARG A 240 13.67 6.86 13.19
CA ARG A 240 13.60 6.38 14.58
C ARG A 240 14.13 4.96 14.71
N TYR A 241 13.82 4.09 13.77
CA TYR A 241 14.33 2.72 13.72
C TYR A 241 15.86 2.70 13.65
N LEU A 242 16.48 3.49 12.75
CA LEU A 242 17.93 3.59 12.61
C LEU A 242 18.59 4.19 13.87
N ARG A 243 18.02 5.24 14.45
CA ARG A 243 18.53 5.86 15.68
C ARG A 243 18.48 4.92 16.89
N ARG A 244 17.48 4.04 16.97
CA ARG A 244 17.42 3.00 18.01
C ARG A 244 18.59 2.01 17.92
N ARG A 245 19.19 1.84 16.74
CA ARG A 245 20.42 1.08 16.50
C ARG A 245 21.71 1.87 16.70
N LYS A 246 21.60 3.05 17.35
CA LYS A 246 22.71 3.96 17.67
C LYS A 246 23.43 4.52 16.44
N ALA A 247 22.88 4.45 15.24
CA ALA A 247 23.42 5.08 14.04
C ALA A 247 23.34 6.62 14.13
N LYS A 248 24.36 7.30 13.60
CA LYS A 248 24.35 8.77 13.42
C LYS A 248 23.64 9.11 12.11
N VAL A 249 22.34 9.41 12.21
CA VAL A 249 21.50 9.64 11.03
C VAL A 249 21.48 11.11 10.64
N LYS A 250 21.97 11.44 9.45
CA LYS A 250 21.72 12.68 8.72
C LYS A 250 20.57 12.44 7.74
N LEU A 251 19.51 13.24 7.81
CA LEU A 251 18.32 13.08 6.97
C LEU A 251 18.27 14.13 5.88
N LYS A 252 18.32 13.70 4.63
CA LYS A 252 18.00 14.49 3.44
C LYS A 252 16.61 14.16 2.98
N ARG A 253 15.68 15.10 3.10
CA ARG A 253 14.28 14.89 2.78
C ARG A 253 13.87 15.61 1.52
N PHE A 254 13.29 14.87 0.59
CA PHE A 254 12.60 15.37 -0.60
C PHE A 254 11.08 15.31 -0.43
N GLY A 255 10.35 15.94 -1.32
CA GLY A 255 8.88 15.85 -1.35
C GLY A 255 8.37 14.43 -1.56
N ASP A 256 7.09 14.21 -1.24
CA ASP A 256 6.43 12.92 -1.52
C ASP A 256 6.31 12.71 -3.04
N HIS A 257 6.69 11.53 -3.53
CA HIS A 257 6.82 11.22 -4.96
C HIS A 257 7.75 12.19 -5.74
N HIS A 258 8.89 12.55 -5.12
CA HIS A 258 9.87 13.41 -5.76
C HIS A 258 10.58 12.70 -6.91
N ASN A 259 10.61 13.32 -8.08
CA ASN A 259 11.42 12.86 -9.22
C ASN A 259 12.84 13.37 -9.06
N PHE A 260 13.77 12.45 -8.80
CA PHE A 260 15.18 12.80 -8.61
C PHE A 260 15.83 13.26 -9.93
N SER A 261 16.41 14.44 -9.90
CA SER A 261 17.16 15.02 -11.01
C SER A 261 18.67 14.82 -10.82
N SER A 262 19.45 15.05 -11.88
CA SER A 262 20.91 15.03 -11.79
C SER A 262 21.45 16.05 -10.77
N SER A 263 20.78 17.19 -10.59
CA SER A 263 21.14 18.18 -9.58
C SER A 263 20.92 17.68 -8.16
N ASP A 264 19.85 16.90 -7.93
CA ASP A 264 19.59 16.28 -6.63
C ASP A 264 20.68 15.25 -6.29
N MET A 265 21.14 14.48 -7.28
CA MET A 265 22.23 13.51 -7.09
C MET A 265 23.53 14.21 -6.67
N VAL A 266 23.91 15.30 -7.35
CA VAL A 266 25.07 16.11 -6.97
C VAL A 266 24.92 16.70 -5.56
N GLU A 267 23.71 17.09 -5.15
CA GLU A 267 23.44 17.58 -3.81
C GLU A 267 23.54 16.48 -2.75
N ILE A 268 23.09 15.26 -3.07
CA ILE A 268 23.20 14.09 -2.19
C ILE A 268 24.67 13.69 -1.99
N GLU A 269 25.47 13.69 -3.07
CA GLU A 269 26.89 13.34 -3.02
C GLU A 269 27.74 14.30 -2.17
N LYS A 270 27.32 15.56 -2.04
CA LYS A 270 28.01 16.56 -1.21
C LYS A 270 27.74 16.43 0.30
N GLU A 271 26.75 15.66 0.68
CA GLU A 271 26.28 15.53 2.07
C GLU A 271 27.04 14.45 2.86
#